data_cef5cfb9e0990d95fde9233ba95bf4cc
#
_entry.id   cef5cfb9e0990d95fde9233ba95bf4cc
#
_cell.length_a   1.000
_cell.length_b   1.000
_cell.length_c   1.000
_cell.angle_alpha   90.00
_cell.angle_beta   90.00
_cell.angle_gamma   90.00
#
_symmetry.space_group_name_H-M   'P 1'
#
loop_
_entity.id
_entity.type
_entity.pdbx_description
1 polymer ?
#
loop_
_entity_poly.entity_id
_entity_poly.type
_entity_poly.pdbx_seq_one_letter_code
_entity_poly.pdbx_strand_id
1 'polypeptide(L)'
;MADVVPAEEFLELAGGRVHLLRGGTGEPVLFLHAAGGAGGWLPFHGLLASAGFEVIAPDHPGFGKSDEFPDAEGVDDLVFHYLDVLDALGLDRPHVVGASFGGWIAAELAVCAPHRIGSLTLLSAAGLRLPGHPVADLFLMPPAKVAATLFHNPPPASSSAARAPGTPPDLDAIIAAYREATSLARFCWVPFMSDPKLERRLRRVTAPTLVVAPSDDQVIPVEHARRYAARIPGAAYAEVPDCGHAMHVEKPAEFASSVTEFLSAHPLAAGESGVSR
;
A
#
# COMPACT_ATOMS: atom_id res chain seq x y z
N MET A 1 -19.00 12.81 11.98
CA MET A 1 -18.44 13.33 10.71
C MET A 1 -19.21 12.64 9.60
N ALA A 2 -19.55 13.31 8.49
CA ALA A 2 -20.19 12.65 7.37
C ALA A 2 -19.21 11.65 6.76
N ASP A 3 -19.68 10.44 6.48
CA ASP A 3 -18.86 9.44 5.79
C ASP A 3 -18.53 9.98 4.38
N VAL A 4 -17.25 10.11 4.07
CA VAL A 4 -16.81 10.49 2.72
C VAL A 4 -17.06 9.31 1.79
N VAL A 5 -17.97 9.50 0.83
CA VAL A 5 -18.26 8.51 -0.22
C VAL A 5 -17.27 8.76 -1.35
N PRO A 6 -16.42 7.79 -1.73
CA PRO A 6 -15.47 7.97 -2.80
C PRO A 6 -16.17 7.95 -4.18
N ALA A 7 -15.62 8.68 -5.14
CA ALA A 7 -15.88 8.47 -6.54
C ALA A 7 -15.08 7.26 -7.06
N GLU A 8 -15.68 6.52 -7.97
CA GLU A 8 -15.03 5.45 -8.73
C GLU A 8 -14.60 6.00 -10.09
N GLU A 9 -13.33 5.85 -10.42
CA GLU A 9 -12.74 6.39 -11.65
C GLU A 9 -11.91 5.32 -12.38
N PHE A 10 -11.74 5.50 -13.69
CA PHE A 10 -10.84 4.69 -14.51
C PHE A 10 -9.90 5.62 -15.28
N LEU A 11 -8.60 5.31 -15.23
CA LEU A 11 -7.58 5.98 -16.05
C LEU A 11 -7.24 5.09 -17.23
N GLU A 12 -7.20 5.67 -18.42
CA GLU A 12 -6.69 4.99 -19.61
C GLU A 12 -5.17 5.22 -19.70
N LEU A 13 -4.38 4.17 -19.54
CA LEU A 13 -2.93 4.18 -19.74
C LEU A 13 -2.55 3.30 -20.93
N ALA A 14 -1.32 3.44 -21.42
CA ALA A 14 -0.84 2.67 -22.57
C ALA A 14 -0.92 1.14 -22.38
N GLY A 15 -0.80 0.64 -21.13
CA GLY A 15 -0.84 -0.79 -20.82
C GLY A 15 -2.23 -1.34 -20.50
N GLY A 16 -3.25 -0.48 -20.30
CA GLY A 16 -4.60 -0.87 -19.90
C GLY A 16 -5.26 0.15 -18.97
N ARG A 17 -6.44 -0.17 -18.49
CA ARG A 17 -7.20 0.69 -17.58
C ARG A 17 -6.81 0.45 -16.13
N VAL A 18 -6.63 1.55 -15.40
CA VAL A 18 -6.42 1.53 -13.96
C VAL A 18 -7.70 2.00 -13.27
N HIS A 19 -8.27 1.16 -12.45
CA HIS A 19 -9.35 1.53 -11.55
C HIS A 19 -8.79 2.24 -10.32
N LEU A 20 -9.48 3.27 -9.84
CA LEU A 20 -9.17 3.92 -8.58
C LEU A 20 -10.40 4.42 -7.86
N LEU A 21 -10.28 4.55 -6.55
CA LEU A 21 -11.24 5.26 -5.71
C LEU A 21 -10.63 6.59 -5.28
N ARG A 22 -11.42 7.69 -5.39
CA ARG A 22 -10.99 9.03 -5.01
C ARG A 22 -11.99 9.66 -4.06
N GLY A 23 -11.53 10.26 -2.96
CA GLY A 23 -12.42 10.92 -2.01
C GLY A 23 -11.71 11.94 -1.14
N GLY A 24 -12.48 12.91 -0.63
CA GLY A 24 -11.95 14.03 0.11
C GLY A 24 -11.53 15.19 -0.77
N THR A 25 -10.88 16.19 -0.17
CA THR A 25 -10.36 17.38 -0.85
C THR A 25 -9.13 17.88 -0.10
N GLY A 26 -8.23 18.57 -0.78
CA GLY A 26 -7.00 19.11 -0.19
C GLY A 26 -5.76 18.54 -0.83
N GLU A 27 -4.69 18.36 -0.06
CA GLU A 27 -3.43 17.82 -0.58
C GLU A 27 -3.61 16.36 -0.99
N PRO A 28 -3.10 15.96 -2.19
CA PRO A 28 -3.28 14.62 -2.72
C PRO A 28 -2.44 13.59 -1.97
N VAL A 29 -3.09 12.49 -1.58
CA VAL A 29 -2.47 11.30 -0.99
C VAL A 29 -2.70 10.11 -1.91
N LEU A 30 -1.65 9.62 -2.55
CA LEU A 30 -1.66 8.38 -3.31
C LEU A 30 -1.44 7.20 -2.36
N PHE A 31 -2.43 6.32 -2.24
CA PHE A 31 -2.34 5.11 -1.43
C PHE A 31 -2.06 3.88 -2.28
N LEU A 32 -0.97 3.19 -1.98
CA LEU A 32 -0.57 1.94 -2.63
C LEU A 32 -0.90 0.74 -1.72
N HIS A 33 -1.84 -0.09 -2.15
CA HIS A 33 -2.39 -1.16 -1.32
C HIS A 33 -1.46 -2.35 -1.11
N ALA A 34 -1.77 -3.17 -0.12
CA ALA A 34 -1.04 -4.41 0.19
C ALA A 34 -1.33 -5.53 -0.82
N ALA A 35 -0.58 -6.61 -0.71
CA ALA A 35 -0.70 -7.82 -1.56
C ALA A 35 -2.08 -8.50 -1.53
N GLY A 36 -2.87 -8.26 -0.50
CA GLY A 36 -4.25 -8.78 -0.39
C GLY A 36 -5.30 -8.01 -1.18
N GLY A 37 -4.90 -7.12 -2.08
CA GLY A 37 -5.79 -6.30 -2.89
C GLY A 37 -6.15 -4.96 -2.23
N ALA A 38 -6.87 -4.11 -2.98
CA ALA A 38 -7.24 -2.78 -2.52
C ALA A 38 -8.26 -2.79 -1.37
N GLY A 39 -9.10 -3.82 -1.30
CA GLY A 39 -10.15 -3.92 -0.27
C GLY A 39 -11.24 -2.85 -0.39
N GLY A 40 -11.27 -2.08 -1.48
CA GLY A 40 -12.18 -0.96 -1.69
C GLY A 40 -11.84 0.28 -0.85
N TRP A 41 -12.86 1.06 -0.50
CA TRP A 41 -12.68 2.24 0.36
C TRP A 41 -12.63 1.83 1.82
N LEU A 42 -11.44 1.78 2.39
CA LEU A 42 -11.21 1.36 3.76
C LEU A 42 -11.52 2.50 4.75
N PRO A 43 -11.85 2.19 6.02
CA PRO A 43 -12.17 3.21 7.05
C PRO A 43 -11.07 4.27 7.19
N PHE A 44 -9.80 3.89 7.12
CA PHE A 44 -8.69 4.86 7.24
C PHE A 44 -8.64 5.85 6.07
N HIS A 45 -9.08 5.49 4.85
CA HIS A 45 -9.21 6.42 3.73
C HIS A 45 -10.21 7.53 4.04
N GLY A 46 -11.39 7.14 4.59
CA GLY A 46 -12.41 8.09 5.01
C GLY A 46 -11.92 9.02 6.14
N LEU A 47 -11.10 8.51 7.05
CA LEU A 47 -10.51 9.31 8.13
C LEU A 47 -9.50 10.33 7.59
N LEU A 48 -8.62 9.95 6.66
CA LEU A 48 -7.70 10.89 5.99
C LEU A 48 -8.46 11.93 5.17
N ALA A 49 -9.48 11.50 4.42
CA ALA A 49 -10.33 12.39 3.63
C ALA A 49 -11.06 13.40 4.52
N SER A 50 -11.56 12.95 5.68
CA SER A 50 -12.20 13.83 6.69
C SER A 50 -11.22 14.77 7.38
N ALA A 51 -9.92 14.44 7.36
CA ALA A 51 -8.86 15.30 7.90
C ALA A 51 -8.37 16.36 6.91
N GLY A 52 -8.95 16.42 5.70
CA GLY A 52 -8.66 17.46 4.70
C GLY A 52 -7.63 17.04 3.63
N PHE A 53 -7.52 15.75 3.37
CA PHE A 53 -6.70 15.24 2.27
C PHE A 53 -7.57 14.69 1.13
N GLU A 54 -7.09 14.78 -0.09
CA GLU A 54 -7.65 14.07 -1.24
C GLU A 54 -6.99 12.70 -1.34
N VAL A 55 -7.70 11.64 -0.96
CA VAL A 55 -7.18 10.26 -1.01
C VAL A 55 -7.48 9.66 -2.37
N ILE A 56 -6.44 9.13 -3.02
CA ILE A 56 -6.47 8.47 -4.32
C ILE A 56 -5.91 7.06 -4.12
N ALA A 57 -6.76 6.05 -4.29
CA ALA A 57 -6.46 4.65 -4.02
C ALA A 57 -6.64 3.80 -5.29
N PRO A 58 -5.61 3.71 -6.17
CA PRO A 58 -5.66 2.86 -7.34
C PRO A 58 -5.50 1.38 -6.99
N ASP A 59 -6.17 0.52 -7.76
CA ASP A 59 -5.88 -0.91 -7.79
C ASP A 59 -4.59 -1.14 -8.60
N HIS A 60 -3.67 -1.93 -8.09
CA HIS A 60 -2.48 -2.35 -8.86
C HIS A 60 -2.86 -3.11 -10.14
N PRO A 61 -1.99 -3.15 -11.16
CA PRO A 61 -2.19 -3.98 -12.35
C PRO A 61 -2.53 -5.44 -11.99
N GLY A 62 -3.68 -5.92 -12.51
CA GLY A 62 -4.18 -7.27 -12.25
C GLY A 62 -4.88 -7.46 -10.90
N PHE A 63 -5.08 -6.38 -10.12
CA PHE A 63 -5.85 -6.40 -8.86
C PHE A 63 -7.18 -5.67 -9.04
N GLY A 64 -8.14 -6.01 -8.18
CA GLY A 64 -9.44 -5.37 -8.13
C GLY A 64 -10.11 -5.26 -9.49
N LYS A 65 -10.40 -4.03 -9.95
CA LYS A 65 -11.01 -3.74 -11.25
C LYS A 65 -10.02 -3.20 -12.29
N SER A 66 -8.73 -3.07 -11.96
CA SER A 66 -7.68 -2.72 -12.92
C SER A 66 -7.44 -3.85 -13.92
N ASP A 67 -7.12 -3.48 -15.17
CA ASP A 67 -6.73 -4.44 -16.17
C ASP A 67 -5.39 -5.12 -15.80
N GLU A 68 -5.09 -6.25 -16.39
CA GLU A 68 -3.74 -6.82 -16.36
C GLU A 68 -2.84 -6.01 -17.31
N PHE A 69 -1.62 -5.78 -16.87
CA PHE A 69 -0.57 -5.16 -17.69
C PHE A 69 0.42 -6.26 -18.05
N PRO A 70 0.26 -6.92 -19.22
CA PRO A 70 1.00 -8.14 -19.55
C PRO A 70 2.52 -7.94 -19.60
N ASP A 71 2.96 -6.72 -19.94
CA ASP A 71 4.38 -6.38 -20.06
C ASP A 71 5.03 -6.01 -18.70
N ALA A 72 4.23 -5.91 -17.61
CA ALA A 72 4.76 -5.66 -16.28
C ALA A 72 5.11 -6.98 -15.59
N GLU A 73 6.41 -7.23 -15.37
CA GLU A 73 6.95 -8.49 -14.85
C GLU A 73 7.53 -8.36 -13.43
N GLY A 74 7.80 -7.13 -12.97
CA GLY A 74 8.45 -6.88 -11.69
C GLY A 74 8.01 -5.58 -11.02
N VAL A 75 8.52 -5.35 -9.82
CA VAL A 75 8.23 -4.11 -9.06
C VAL A 75 8.82 -2.87 -9.73
N ASP A 76 9.90 -3.02 -10.48
CA ASP A 76 10.47 -1.94 -11.28
C ASP A 76 9.52 -1.47 -12.38
N ASP A 77 8.78 -2.38 -13.03
CA ASP A 77 7.74 -2.01 -13.99
C ASP A 77 6.57 -1.29 -13.31
N LEU A 78 6.22 -1.73 -12.07
CA LEU A 78 5.20 -1.05 -11.29
C LEU A 78 5.61 0.38 -10.88
N VAL A 79 6.91 0.65 -10.72
CA VAL A 79 7.42 2.01 -10.49
C VAL A 79 7.10 2.90 -11.70
N PHE A 80 7.38 2.44 -12.92
CA PHE A 80 7.06 3.20 -14.13
C PHE A 80 5.54 3.33 -14.32
N HIS A 81 4.79 2.26 -14.06
CA HIS A 81 3.33 2.32 -14.06
C HIS A 81 2.79 3.43 -13.13
N TYR A 82 3.34 3.57 -11.93
CA TYR A 82 2.91 4.63 -11.01
C TYR A 82 3.38 6.02 -11.43
N LEU A 83 4.48 6.16 -12.13
CA LEU A 83 4.85 7.44 -12.77
C LEU A 83 3.83 7.83 -13.84
N ASP A 84 3.38 6.86 -14.66
CA ASP A 84 2.33 7.10 -15.66
C ASP A 84 0.98 7.44 -14.98
N VAL A 85 0.64 6.80 -13.86
CA VAL A 85 -0.54 7.15 -13.05
C VAL A 85 -0.44 8.59 -12.53
N LEU A 86 0.72 8.99 -11.98
CA LEU A 86 0.93 10.35 -11.51
C LEU A 86 0.77 11.37 -12.64
N ASP A 87 1.32 11.07 -13.83
CA ASP A 87 1.23 11.96 -15.00
C ASP A 87 -0.22 12.06 -15.50
N ALA A 88 -0.94 10.94 -15.61
CA ALA A 88 -2.34 10.91 -16.03
C ALA A 88 -3.28 11.68 -15.06
N LEU A 89 -2.95 11.67 -13.77
CA LEU A 89 -3.68 12.40 -12.74
C LEU A 89 -3.25 13.87 -12.63
N GLY A 90 -2.17 14.29 -13.30
CA GLY A 90 -1.60 15.62 -13.16
C GLY A 90 -0.98 15.88 -11.79
N LEU A 91 -0.53 14.83 -11.09
CA LEU A 91 0.09 14.93 -9.77
C LEU A 91 1.61 15.08 -9.92
N ASP A 92 2.14 16.22 -9.52
CA ASP A 92 3.59 16.46 -9.59
C ASP A 92 4.32 15.75 -8.44
N ARG A 93 3.98 16.09 -7.20
CA ARG A 93 4.64 15.57 -6.00
C ARG A 93 3.63 15.26 -4.87
N PRO A 94 2.77 14.24 -5.01
CA PRO A 94 1.81 13.93 -3.96
C PRO A 94 2.49 13.34 -2.71
N HIS A 95 1.75 13.30 -1.61
CA HIS A 95 2.06 12.38 -0.53
C HIS A 95 1.84 10.94 -1.01
N VAL A 96 2.79 10.05 -0.73
CA VAL A 96 2.67 8.63 -1.06
C VAL A 96 2.63 7.80 0.22
N VAL A 97 1.58 7.02 0.38
CA VAL A 97 1.38 6.10 1.51
C VAL A 97 1.32 4.68 0.95
N GLY A 98 2.24 3.81 1.36
CA GLY A 98 2.26 2.43 0.89
C GLY A 98 2.21 1.43 2.03
N ALA A 99 1.37 0.40 1.89
CA ALA A 99 1.24 -0.69 2.86
C ALA A 99 1.82 -2.00 2.30
N SER A 100 2.69 -2.67 3.06
CA SER A 100 3.22 -4.00 2.72
C SER A 100 3.87 -4.03 1.32
N PHE A 101 3.29 -4.75 0.35
CA PHE A 101 3.70 -4.77 -1.06
C PHE A 101 3.66 -3.37 -1.68
N GLY A 102 2.58 -2.60 -1.46
CA GLY A 102 2.51 -1.20 -1.89
C GLY A 102 3.55 -0.30 -1.21
N GLY A 103 3.98 -0.65 0.01
CA GLY A 103 5.10 0.01 0.69
C GLY A 103 6.44 -0.24 -0.01
N TRP A 104 6.65 -1.43 -0.55
CA TRP A 104 7.83 -1.71 -1.38
C TRP A 104 7.81 -0.91 -2.69
N ILE A 105 6.66 -0.90 -3.39
CA ILE A 105 6.51 -0.09 -4.61
C ILE A 105 6.77 1.40 -4.31
N ALA A 106 6.20 1.93 -3.21
CA ALA A 106 6.40 3.31 -2.78
C ALA A 106 7.88 3.63 -2.49
N ALA A 107 8.58 2.72 -1.83
CA ALA A 107 10.01 2.88 -1.54
C ALA A 107 10.87 2.87 -2.82
N GLU A 108 10.59 1.97 -3.77
CA GLU A 108 11.30 1.94 -5.07
C GLU A 108 10.98 3.20 -5.89
N LEU A 109 9.72 3.66 -5.89
CA LEU A 109 9.31 4.91 -6.56
C LEU A 109 10.09 6.10 -5.98
N ALA A 110 10.19 6.20 -4.64
CA ALA A 110 10.94 7.26 -3.97
C ALA A 110 12.45 7.19 -4.23
N VAL A 111 13.00 5.99 -4.47
CA VAL A 111 14.41 5.78 -4.85
C VAL A 111 14.65 6.16 -6.31
N CYS A 112 13.75 5.77 -7.22
CA CYS A 112 13.90 5.96 -8.66
C CYS A 112 13.60 7.40 -9.09
N ALA A 113 12.54 7.99 -8.52
CA ALA A 113 12.06 9.33 -8.86
C ALA A 113 11.85 10.20 -7.60
N PRO A 114 12.89 10.49 -6.82
CA PRO A 114 12.76 11.21 -5.54
C PRO A 114 12.14 12.59 -5.68
N HIS A 115 12.26 13.23 -6.86
CA HIS A 115 11.64 14.52 -7.15
C HIS A 115 10.12 14.45 -7.37
N ARG A 116 9.55 13.25 -7.56
CA ARG A 116 8.11 13.04 -7.77
C ARG A 116 7.33 12.75 -6.47
N ILE A 117 7.99 12.75 -5.33
CA ILE A 117 7.39 12.41 -4.03
C ILE A 117 7.45 13.62 -3.10
N GLY A 118 6.30 14.07 -2.61
CA GLY A 118 6.19 15.15 -1.62
C GLY A 118 6.55 14.67 -0.22
N SER A 119 5.93 13.58 0.24
CA SER A 119 6.34 12.82 1.43
C SER A 119 6.06 11.33 1.24
N LEU A 120 6.70 10.49 2.04
CA LEU A 120 6.59 9.04 1.98
C LEU A 120 6.15 8.47 3.32
N THR A 121 5.10 7.63 3.33
CA THR A 121 4.74 6.81 4.50
C THR A 121 4.80 5.34 4.14
N LEU A 122 5.56 4.58 4.92
CA LEU A 122 5.75 3.14 4.75
C LEU A 122 5.12 2.39 5.93
N LEU A 123 4.06 1.63 5.69
CA LEU A 123 3.43 0.75 6.67
C LEU A 123 3.83 -0.70 6.40
N SER A 124 4.52 -1.33 7.34
CA SER A 124 4.92 -2.75 7.22
C SER A 124 5.50 -3.09 5.84
N ALA A 125 6.35 -2.22 5.29
CA ALA A 125 6.79 -2.33 3.90
C ALA A 125 7.63 -3.59 3.65
N ALA A 126 7.29 -4.34 2.60
CA ALA A 126 8.10 -5.41 2.02
C ALA A 126 9.34 -4.84 1.29
N GLY A 127 10.05 -5.64 0.53
CA GLY A 127 11.12 -5.20 -0.36
C GLY A 127 12.53 -5.38 0.20
N LEU A 128 12.73 -5.45 1.51
CA LEU A 128 14.04 -5.73 2.09
C LEU A 128 14.27 -7.23 2.27
N ARG A 129 15.53 -7.64 2.10
CA ARG A 129 15.97 -9.00 2.40
C ARG A 129 16.87 -8.99 3.62
N LEU A 130 16.32 -9.37 4.79
CA LEU A 130 17.05 -9.39 6.04
C LEU A 130 17.35 -10.82 6.48
N PRO A 131 18.62 -11.23 6.57
CA PRO A 131 19.00 -12.52 7.12
C PRO A 131 18.46 -12.68 8.56
N GLY A 132 17.84 -13.82 8.84
CA GLY A 132 17.25 -14.10 10.16
C GLY A 132 15.83 -13.56 10.38
N HIS A 133 15.32 -12.71 9.48
CA HIS A 133 13.98 -12.11 9.56
C HIS A 133 13.23 -12.29 8.22
N PRO A 134 12.91 -13.53 7.79
CA PRO A 134 12.25 -13.77 6.51
C PRO A 134 10.82 -13.23 6.53
N VAL A 135 10.36 -12.74 5.36
CA VAL A 135 8.95 -12.44 5.13
C VAL A 135 8.16 -13.76 5.11
N ALA A 136 7.01 -13.80 5.78
CA ALA A 136 6.17 -14.99 5.81
C ALA A 136 5.58 -15.28 4.43
N ASP A 137 5.63 -16.53 4.00
CA ASP A 137 5.02 -16.97 2.75
C ASP A 137 3.54 -17.31 2.97
N LEU A 138 2.68 -16.33 2.70
CA LEU A 138 1.23 -16.48 2.85
C LEU A 138 0.62 -17.42 1.79
N PHE A 139 1.28 -17.63 0.65
CA PHE A 139 0.81 -18.57 -0.38
C PHE A 139 0.84 -20.02 0.09
N LEU A 140 1.73 -20.36 1.01
CA LEU A 140 1.85 -21.70 1.59
C LEU A 140 0.94 -21.92 2.80
N MET A 141 0.15 -20.92 3.20
CA MET A 141 -0.67 -20.99 4.39
C MET A 141 -2.14 -21.28 4.07
N PRO A 142 -2.83 -22.13 4.86
CA PRO A 142 -4.28 -22.24 4.75
C PRO A 142 -4.96 -20.95 5.21
N PRO A 143 -6.16 -20.61 4.71
CA PRO A 143 -6.81 -19.31 4.96
C PRO A 143 -6.94 -18.93 6.44
N ALA A 144 -7.26 -19.89 7.31
CA ALA A 144 -7.37 -19.63 8.75
C ALA A 144 -6.03 -19.20 9.37
N LYS A 145 -4.90 -19.75 8.89
CA LYS A 145 -3.57 -19.37 9.33
C LYS A 145 -3.17 -18.01 8.78
N VAL A 146 -3.56 -17.70 7.54
CA VAL A 146 -3.33 -16.35 6.94
C VAL A 146 -3.96 -15.28 7.81
N ALA A 147 -5.24 -15.42 8.20
CA ALA A 147 -5.91 -14.46 9.08
C ALA A 147 -5.19 -14.31 10.43
N ALA A 148 -4.80 -15.42 11.05
CA ALA A 148 -4.06 -15.41 12.33
C ALA A 148 -2.66 -14.76 12.21
N THR A 149 -2.08 -14.75 11.01
CA THR A 149 -0.77 -14.13 10.73
C THR A 149 -0.89 -12.63 10.41
N LEU A 150 -2.02 -12.23 9.79
CA LEU A 150 -2.26 -10.84 9.40
C LEU A 150 -2.70 -9.93 10.56
N PHE A 151 -3.40 -10.46 11.55
CA PHE A 151 -4.02 -9.69 12.64
C PHE A 151 -3.49 -10.13 14.00
N HIS A 152 -3.31 -9.17 14.89
CA HIS A 152 -3.07 -9.44 16.32
C HIS A 152 -4.34 -10.02 16.95
N ASN A 153 -5.49 -9.42 16.66
CA ASN A 153 -6.80 -9.92 17.04
C ASN A 153 -7.59 -10.31 15.79
N PRO A 154 -7.40 -11.53 15.27
CA PRO A 154 -8.08 -11.92 14.04
C PRO A 154 -9.60 -11.87 14.22
N PRO A 155 -10.33 -11.32 13.24
CA PRO A 155 -11.78 -11.28 13.29
C PRO A 155 -12.33 -12.72 13.40
N PRO A 156 -13.46 -12.92 14.10
CA PRO A 156 -14.05 -14.25 14.22
C PRO A 156 -14.23 -14.90 12.85
N ALA A 157 -13.98 -16.19 12.74
CA ALA A 157 -14.10 -16.95 11.50
C ALA A 157 -15.50 -16.81 10.83
N SER A 158 -16.51 -16.41 11.62
CA SER A 158 -17.87 -16.12 11.14
C SER A 158 -18.00 -14.75 10.45
N SER A 159 -17.04 -13.84 10.60
CA SER A 159 -17.11 -12.47 10.06
C SER A 159 -16.46 -12.31 8.68
N SER A 160 -15.54 -13.22 8.31
CA SER A 160 -14.89 -13.21 7.00
C SER A 160 -15.16 -14.53 6.29
N ALA A 161 -16.07 -14.55 5.32
CA ALA A 161 -16.24 -15.64 4.35
C ALA A 161 -16.57 -17.06 4.90
N ALA A 162 -16.92 -17.23 6.19
CA ALA A 162 -17.50 -18.47 6.68
C ALA A 162 -18.93 -18.60 6.12
N ARG A 163 -19.02 -19.09 4.90
CA ARG A 163 -20.30 -19.37 4.24
C ARG A 163 -21.06 -20.44 5.02
N ALA A 164 -22.37 -20.28 5.07
CA ALA A 164 -23.21 -21.33 5.66
C ALA A 164 -22.92 -22.68 4.98
N PRO A 165 -22.90 -23.80 5.74
CA PRO A 165 -22.72 -25.12 5.14
C PRO A 165 -23.69 -25.35 3.98
N GLY A 166 -23.19 -25.78 2.82
CA GLY A 166 -23.99 -26.03 1.62
C GLY A 166 -24.19 -24.82 0.69
N THR A 167 -23.67 -23.63 1.02
CA THR A 167 -23.68 -22.49 0.09
C THR A 167 -22.69 -22.74 -1.05
N PRO A 168 -23.08 -22.64 -2.33
CA PRO A 168 -22.16 -22.80 -3.46
C PRO A 168 -21.00 -21.79 -3.40
N PRO A 169 -19.80 -22.13 -3.85
CA PRO A 169 -18.69 -21.20 -3.88
C PRO A 169 -19.02 -19.99 -4.78
N ASP A 170 -18.58 -18.82 -4.38
CA ASP A 170 -18.61 -17.62 -5.20
C ASP A 170 -17.49 -17.70 -6.22
N LEU A 171 -17.81 -18.10 -7.43
CA LEU A 171 -16.85 -18.31 -8.49
C LEU A 171 -16.14 -17.00 -8.89
N ASP A 172 -16.87 -15.88 -8.89
CA ASP A 172 -16.30 -14.59 -9.26
C ASP A 172 -15.27 -14.14 -8.20
N ALA A 173 -15.58 -14.33 -6.92
CA ALA A 173 -14.62 -14.05 -5.84
C ALA A 173 -13.38 -14.98 -5.90
N ILE A 174 -13.56 -16.26 -6.26
CA ILE A 174 -12.44 -17.20 -6.42
C ILE A 174 -11.58 -16.80 -7.61
N ILE A 175 -12.19 -16.46 -8.76
CA ILE A 175 -11.47 -16.02 -9.95
C ILE A 175 -10.70 -14.73 -9.65
N ALA A 176 -11.30 -13.76 -8.97
CA ALA A 176 -10.66 -12.52 -8.58
C ALA A 176 -9.44 -12.78 -7.66
N ALA A 177 -9.62 -13.60 -6.62
CA ALA A 177 -8.52 -13.95 -5.71
C ALA A 177 -7.38 -14.70 -6.43
N TYR A 178 -7.71 -15.60 -7.38
CA TYR A 178 -6.70 -16.29 -8.18
C TYR A 178 -5.95 -15.32 -9.10
N ARG A 179 -6.64 -14.38 -9.74
CA ARG A 179 -6.04 -13.35 -10.58
C ARG A 179 -5.07 -12.48 -9.78
N GLU A 180 -5.48 -12.00 -8.61
CA GLU A 180 -4.64 -11.20 -7.73
C GLU A 180 -3.40 -11.97 -7.25
N ALA A 181 -3.58 -13.23 -6.85
CA ALA A 181 -2.47 -14.09 -6.43
C ALA A 181 -1.47 -14.34 -7.55
N THR A 182 -1.93 -14.57 -8.81
CA THR A 182 -1.05 -14.76 -9.96
C THR A 182 -0.32 -13.48 -10.34
N SER A 183 -0.99 -12.33 -10.28
CA SER A 183 -0.38 -11.02 -10.51
C SER A 183 0.69 -10.72 -9.45
N LEU A 184 0.38 -10.96 -8.18
CA LEU A 184 1.34 -10.80 -7.10
C LEU A 184 2.57 -11.70 -7.30
N ALA A 185 2.36 -12.99 -7.63
CA ALA A 185 3.45 -13.92 -7.88
C ALA A 185 4.35 -13.46 -9.03
N ARG A 186 3.77 -12.94 -10.11
CA ARG A 186 4.53 -12.38 -11.23
C ARG A 186 5.45 -11.24 -10.81
N PHE A 187 4.99 -10.33 -9.96
CA PHE A 187 5.77 -9.17 -9.54
C PHE A 187 6.82 -9.45 -8.48
N CYS A 188 6.61 -10.44 -7.60
CA CYS A 188 7.41 -10.55 -6.39
C CYS A 188 7.85 -11.97 -6.01
N TRP A 189 7.82 -12.93 -6.95
CA TRP A 189 8.20 -14.31 -6.63
C TRP A 189 9.72 -14.53 -6.61
N VAL A 190 10.48 -13.89 -7.50
CA VAL A 190 11.95 -14.10 -7.61
C VAL A 190 12.69 -12.76 -7.71
N PRO A 191 13.36 -12.34 -6.62
CA PRO A 191 13.39 -12.91 -5.28
C PRO A 191 12.08 -12.67 -4.52
N PHE A 192 11.70 -13.61 -3.66
CA PHE A 192 10.44 -13.55 -2.96
C PHE A 192 10.33 -12.29 -2.08
N MET A 193 9.30 -11.46 -2.35
CA MET A 193 8.92 -10.24 -1.61
C MET A 193 10.08 -9.28 -1.31
N SER A 194 11.13 -9.25 -2.15
CA SER A 194 12.30 -8.40 -1.86
C SER A 194 13.13 -8.05 -3.11
N ASP A 195 13.71 -6.83 -3.13
CA ASP A 195 14.88 -6.52 -3.97
C ASP A 195 16.15 -6.46 -3.09
N PRO A 196 17.11 -7.37 -3.28
CA PRO A 196 18.39 -7.35 -2.53
C PRO A 196 19.20 -6.06 -2.70
N LYS A 197 18.85 -5.21 -3.67
CA LYS A 197 19.53 -3.96 -3.96
C LYS A 197 18.89 -2.76 -3.27
N LEU A 198 17.61 -2.88 -2.87
CA LEU A 198 16.82 -1.77 -2.35
C LEU A 198 17.47 -1.15 -1.11
N GLU A 199 17.89 -1.95 -0.12
CA GLU A 199 18.46 -1.43 1.13
C GLU A 199 19.55 -0.38 0.89
N ARG A 200 20.49 -0.67 -0.03
CA ARG A 200 21.59 0.27 -0.34
C ARG A 200 21.15 1.51 -1.11
N ARG A 201 19.96 1.46 -1.76
CA ARG A 201 19.40 2.56 -2.55
C ARG A 201 18.56 3.51 -1.71
N LEU A 202 18.03 3.08 -0.55
CA LEU A 202 17.17 3.89 0.33
C LEU A 202 17.80 5.24 0.74
N ARG A 203 19.12 5.36 0.76
CA ARG A 203 19.83 6.63 0.98
C ARG A 203 19.52 7.71 -0.07
N ARG A 204 18.88 7.35 -1.20
CA ARG A 204 18.48 8.27 -2.29
C ARG A 204 17.11 8.91 -2.03
N VAL A 205 16.34 8.38 -1.09
CA VAL A 205 15.05 8.96 -0.70
C VAL A 205 15.33 10.32 -0.06
N THR A 206 14.75 11.36 -0.65
CA THR A 206 14.89 12.75 -0.21
C THR A 206 13.61 13.32 0.40
N ALA A 207 12.47 12.69 0.13
CA ALA A 207 11.19 13.08 0.69
C ALA A 207 11.16 12.85 2.21
N PRO A 208 10.55 13.75 2.99
CA PRO A 208 10.24 13.47 4.39
C PRO A 208 9.56 12.10 4.49
N THR A 209 10.04 11.25 5.40
CA THR A 209 9.57 9.86 5.47
C THR A 209 9.12 9.47 6.86
N LEU A 210 7.95 8.83 6.96
CA LEU A 210 7.43 8.15 8.15
C LEU A 210 7.44 6.63 7.90
N VAL A 211 8.03 5.88 8.80
CA VAL A 211 7.95 4.41 8.82
C VAL A 211 7.09 3.97 9.99
N VAL A 212 5.99 3.29 9.72
CA VAL A 212 5.05 2.78 10.73
C VAL A 212 5.16 1.26 10.81
N ALA A 213 5.32 0.75 12.02
CA ALA A 213 5.44 -0.69 12.28
C ALA A 213 4.42 -1.13 13.32
N PRO A 214 3.58 -2.14 13.03
CA PRO A 214 2.85 -2.88 14.05
C PRO A 214 3.81 -3.73 14.88
N SER A 215 3.61 -3.78 16.22
CA SER A 215 4.54 -4.52 17.11
C SER A 215 4.51 -6.04 16.89
N ASP A 216 3.36 -6.57 16.48
CA ASP A 216 3.10 -8.00 16.34
C ASP A 216 2.96 -8.44 14.88
N ASP A 217 3.69 -7.79 13.98
CA ASP A 217 3.69 -8.15 12.56
C ASP A 217 4.36 -9.52 12.36
N GLN A 218 3.55 -10.53 12.08
CA GLN A 218 4.00 -11.90 11.82
C GLN A 218 4.20 -12.17 10.31
N VAL A 219 3.93 -11.21 9.44
CA VAL A 219 4.17 -11.30 7.99
C VAL A 219 5.52 -10.71 7.64
N ILE A 220 5.75 -9.45 8.04
CA ILE A 220 6.99 -8.72 7.83
C ILE A 220 7.54 -8.33 9.19
N PRO A 221 8.56 -9.04 9.71
CA PRO A 221 9.12 -8.75 11.02
C PRO A 221 9.47 -7.27 11.20
N VAL A 222 9.20 -6.73 12.39
CA VAL A 222 9.38 -5.31 12.74
C VAL A 222 10.80 -4.80 12.44
N GLU A 223 11.78 -5.69 12.38
CA GLU A 223 13.16 -5.40 11.98
C GLU A 223 13.27 -4.82 10.58
N HIS A 224 12.34 -5.15 9.66
CA HIS A 224 12.30 -4.54 8.33
C HIS A 224 11.97 -3.05 8.43
N ALA A 225 10.95 -2.68 9.20
CA ALA A 225 10.58 -1.29 9.41
C ALA A 225 11.72 -0.49 10.10
N ARG A 226 12.33 -1.06 11.13
CA ARG A 226 13.52 -0.47 11.79
C ARG A 226 14.67 -0.28 10.81
N ARG A 227 14.86 -1.23 9.88
CA ARG A 227 15.89 -1.14 8.84
C ARG A 227 15.57 -0.06 7.82
N TYR A 228 14.30 0.08 7.38
CA TYR A 228 13.86 1.18 6.53
C TYR A 228 14.17 2.53 7.18
N ALA A 229 13.74 2.73 8.43
CA ALA A 229 13.98 3.96 9.16
C ALA A 229 15.49 4.28 9.33
N ALA A 230 16.31 3.26 9.57
CA ALA A 230 17.76 3.43 9.70
C ALA A 230 18.48 3.74 8.37
N ARG A 231 17.90 3.40 7.22
CA ARG A 231 18.51 3.55 5.88
C ARG A 231 18.02 4.76 5.10
N ILE A 232 16.82 5.26 5.41
CA ILE A 232 16.27 6.46 4.80
C ILE A 232 16.74 7.68 5.62
N PRO A 233 17.42 8.66 5.01
CA PRO A 233 17.91 9.82 5.74
C PRO A 233 16.75 10.61 6.38
N GLY A 234 16.86 10.86 7.68
CA GLY A 234 15.87 11.67 8.42
C GLY A 234 14.50 11.03 8.60
N ALA A 235 14.32 9.74 8.33
CA ALA A 235 13.04 9.07 8.52
C ALA A 235 12.60 9.06 9.98
N ALA A 236 11.35 9.43 10.22
CA ALA A 236 10.66 9.20 11.49
C ALA A 236 10.22 7.73 11.58
N TYR A 237 10.18 7.19 12.81
CA TYR A 237 9.74 5.83 13.09
C TYR A 237 8.67 5.83 14.16
N ALA A 238 7.58 5.12 13.93
CA ALA A 238 6.50 4.91 14.89
C ALA A 238 6.17 3.43 14.99
N GLU A 239 6.12 2.89 16.21
CA GLU A 239 5.71 1.52 16.47
C GLU A 239 4.35 1.52 17.19
N VAL A 240 3.39 0.73 16.70
CA VAL A 240 2.04 0.64 17.24
C VAL A 240 1.89 -0.68 17.99
N PRO A 241 1.69 -0.65 19.32
CA PRO A 241 1.56 -1.85 20.12
C PRO A 241 0.26 -2.62 19.83
N ASP A 242 0.26 -3.91 20.15
CA ASP A 242 -0.91 -4.81 20.07
C ASP A 242 -1.60 -4.74 18.70
N CYS A 243 -0.81 -4.81 17.63
CA CYS A 243 -1.27 -4.65 16.26
C CYS A 243 -0.53 -5.61 15.32
N GLY A 244 -1.26 -6.28 14.44
CA GLY A 244 -0.73 -7.16 13.41
C GLY A 244 -0.43 -6.45 12.10
N HIS A 245 -0.01 -7.23 11.09
CA HIS A 245 0.40 -6.74 9.76
C HIS A 245 -0.63 -5.83 9.09
N ALA A 246 -1.91 -6.15 9.20
CA ALA A 246 -3.00 -5.42 8.56
C ALA A 246 -3.47 -4.21 9.38
N MET A 247 -2.55 -3.40 9.91
CA MET A 247 -2.84 -2.24 10.78
C MET A 247 -3.88 -1.29 10.19
N HIS A 248 -3.83 -1.02 8.91
CA HIS A 248 -4.77 -0.15 8.19
C HIS A 248 -6.23 -0.68 8.22
N VAL A 249 -6.40 -1.95 8.58
CA VAL A 249 -7.70 -2.61 8.79
C VAL A 249 -7.98 -2.82 10.27
N GLU A 250 -6.98 -3.26 11.04
CA GLU A 250 -7.12 -3.61 12.46
C GLU A 250 -7.21 -2.37 13.36
N LYS A 251 -6.40 -1.35 13.08
CA LYS A 251 -6.33 -0.07 13.82
C LYS A 251 -6.37 1.14 12.89
N PRO A 252 -7.47 1.30 12.10
CA PRO A 252 -7.54 2.36 11.09
C PRO A 252 -7.45 3.78 11.67
N ALA A 253 -7.95 4.00 12.88
CA ALA A 253 -7.93 5.32 13.51
C ALA A 253 -6.52 5.71 13.95
N GLU A 254 -5.77 4.81 14.57
CA GLU A 254 -4.39 5.03 15.00
C GLU A 254 -3.48 5.24 13.80
N PHE A 255 -3.68 4.45 12.74
CA PHE A 255 -2.93 4.63 11.50
C PHE A 255 -3.23 5.98 10.83
N ALA A 256 -4.51 6.32 10.66
CA ALA A 256 -4.91 7.60 10.08
C ALA A 256 -4.41 8.78 10.90
N SER A 257 -4.43 8.71 12.24
CA SER A 257 -3.90 9.75 13.11
C SER A 257 -2.40 9.98 12.88
N SER A 258 -1.61 8.89 12.89
CA SER A 258 -0.16 8.97 12.66
C SER A 258 0.18 9.56 11.29
N VAL A 259 -0.56 9.15 10.25
CA VAL A 259 -0.39 9.67 8.89
C VAL A 259 -0.79 11.15 8.82
N THR A 260 -1.97 11.51 9.33
CA THR A 260 -2.47 12.89 9.33
C THR A 260 -1.51 13.85 10.03
N GLU A 261 -1.01 13.47 11.22
CA GLU A 261 -0.03 14.27 11.96
C GLU A 261 1.24 14.49 11.15
N PHE A 262 1.76 13.42 10.55
CA PHE A 262 2.98 13.49 9.75
C PHE A 262 2.78 14.34 8.48
N LEU A 263 1.71 14.14 7.72
CA LEU A 263 1.44 14.90 6.50
C LEU A 263 1.22 16.38 6.80
N SER A 264 0.46 16.72 7.85
CA SER A 264 0.23 18.09 8.28
C SER A 264 1.51 18.82 8.71
N ALA A 265 2.51 18.09 9.22
CA ALA A 265 3.83 18.63 9.54
C ALA A 265 4.74 18.83 8.30
N HIS A 266 4.37 18.24 7.16
CA HIS A 266 5.14 18.29 5.93
C HIS A 266 4.25 18.66 4.73
N PRO A 267 3.61 19.85 4.74
CA PRO A 267 2.69 20.27 3.68
C PRO A 267 3.41 20.34 2.33
N LEU A 268 2.67 20.07 1.26
CA LEU A 268 3.18 20.18 -0.09
C LEU A 268 3.46 21.67 -0.43
N ALA A 269 4.52 21.95 -1.18
CA ALA A 269 4.82 23.32 -1.61
C ALA A 269 3.68 23.87 -2.47
N ALA A 270 3.34 25.15 -2.29
CA ALA A 270 2.31 25.81 -3.08
C ALA A 270 2.69 25.77 -4.58
N GLY A 271 1.94 25.07 -5.39
CA GLY A 271 2.21 24.80 -6.82
C GLY A 271 2.30 23.31 -7.15
N GLU A 272 2.47 22.44 -6.14
CA GLU A 272 2.54 20.98 -6.29
C GLU A 272 1.15 20.31 -6.23
N SER A 273 0.11 21.08 -5.90
CA SER A 273 -1.30 20.66 -5.84
C SER A 273 -2.09 20.98 -7.12
N GLY A 274 -1.42 21.31 -8.23
CA GLY A 274 -2.07 21.83 -9.42
C GLY A 274 -2.54 20.79 -10.40
N VAL A 275 -3.84 20.56 -10.48
CA VAL A 275 -4.51 20.12 -11.70
C VAL A 275 -4.27 21.21 -12.76
N SER A 276 -3.27 21.03 -13.63
CA SER A 276 -3.18 21.79 -14.88
C SER A 276 -4.39 21.39 -15.73
N ARG A 277 -5.29 22.35 -15.96
CA ARG A 277 -6.47 22.21 -16.84
C ARG A 277 -6.05 22.03 -18.29
#